data_15d2e8d48aade30c84e86117ad472a04
#
_entry.id   15d2e8d48aade30c84e86117ad472a04
#
_cell.length_a   1.000
_cell.length_b   1.000
_cell.length_c   1.000
_cell.angle_alpha   90.00
_cell.angle_beta   90.00
_cell.angle_gamma   90.00
#
_symmetry.space_group_name_H-M   'P 1'
#
loop_
_entity.id
_entity.type
_entity.pdbx_description
1 polymer ?
#
loop_
_entity_poly.entity_id
_entity_poly.type
_entity_poly.pdbx_seq_one_letter_code
_entity_poly.pdbx_strand_id
1 'polypeptide(L)'
;MSRKRSRFLILFAALACSAAPALANVGIRVDLGRQRITIVKNNEPPIVWKISSGRPGYETPTGRFIMQRMDADHFSDEYDQAPMPYAIFFSRGLAIHGSTQPGLGRPASHGCVRLSVDHARDLYEWVEQYGASPIEISGDATNLAQLQDDEPRLRRNSGKRARRRELGGESPSFDRYYDDFDRIIRGRW
;
A
#
# COMPACT_ATOMS: atom_id res chain seq x y z
N MET A 1 17.76 32.19 74.24
CA MET A 1 16.60 31.61 73.49
C MET A 1 16.92 31.71 72.02
N SER A 2 17.39 30.61 71.42
CA SER A 2 17.85 30.55 70.03
C SER A 2 16.79 29.92 69.16
N ARG A 3 16.21 30.68 68.21
CA ARG A 3 15.20 30.17 67.25
C ARG A 3 15.91 29.58 66.03
N LYS A 4 15.95 28.27 65.89
CA LYS A 4 16.41 27.55 64.70
C LYS A 4 15.36 27.72 63.63
N ARG A 5 15.69 28.45 62.52
CA ARG A 5 14.88 28.55 61.33
C ARG A 5 15.21 27.36 60.44
N SER A 6 14.28 26.39 60.41
CA SER A 6 14.35 25.22 59.50
C SER A 6 14.01 25.70 58.08
N ARG A 7 14.99 25.61 57.15
CA ARG A 7 14.80 25.87 55.73
C ARG A 7 14.38 24.61 55.06
N PHE A 8 13.09 24.47 54.79
CA PHE A 8 12.57 23.39 53.91
C PHE A 8 12.97 23.71 52.48
N LEU A 9 13.93 22.94 51.95
CA LEU A 9 14.29 22.95 50.54
C LEU A 9 13.27 22.07 49.79
N ILE A 10 12.32 22.66 49.07
CA ILE A 10 11.40 21.93 48.19
C ILE A 10 12.15 21.64 46.88
N LEU A 11 12.58 20.42 46.74
CA LEU A 11 13.20 19.90 45.53
C LEU A 11 12.10 19.65 44.48
N PHE A 12 11.91 20.58 43.54
CA PHE A 12 11.00 20.40 42.40
C PHE A 12 11.71 19.48 41.38
N ALA A 13 11.41 18.17 41.44
CA ALA A 13 11.84 17.22 40.44
C ALA A 13 11.02 17.47 39.16
N ALA A 14 11.59 18.18 38.20
CA ALA A 14 11.02 18.31 36.84
C ALA A 14 11.10 16.96 36.15
N LEU A 15 9.97 16.26 36.06
CA LEU A 15 9.81 15.05 35.28
C LEU A 15 9.85 15.45 33.80
N ALA A 16 11.03 15.39 33.19
CA ALA A 16 11.21 15.57 31.76
C ALA A 16 10.55 14.35 31.06
N CYS A 17 9.33 14.54 30.60
CA CYS A 17 8.65 13.58 29.72
C CYS A 17 9.38 13.63 28.38
N SER A 18 10.37 12.77 28.19
CA SER A 18 11.01 12.54 26.90
C SER A 18 10.00 11.83 26.00
N ALA A 19 9.26 12.58 25.19
CA ALA A 19 8.53 12.03 24.05
C ALA A 19 9.55 11.37 23.12
N ALA A 20 9.60 10.04 23.13
CA ALA A 20 10.36 9.31 22.13
C ALA A 20 9.85 9.74 20.74
N PRO A 21 10.75 10.06 19.78
CA PRO A 21 10.32 10.37 18.44
C PRO A 21 9.54 9.15 17.91
N ALA A 22 8.29 9.37 17.51
CA ALA A 22 7.56 8.37 16.76
C ALA A 22 8.38 8.11 15.50
N LEU A 23 8.93 6.89 15.38
CA LEU A 23 9.68 6.49 14.19
C LEU A 23 8.74 6.67 13.00
N ALA A 24 9.07 7.61 12.15
CA ALA A 24 8.41 7.77 10.87
C ALA A 24 8.48 6.42 10.16
N ASN A 25 7.35 5.96 9.65
CA ASN A 25 7.24 4.61 9.09
C ASN A 25 6.24 4.63 7.95
N VAL A 26 6.49 3.83 6.92
CA VAL A 26 5.61 3.68 5.77
C VAL A 26 4.66 2.51 6.03
N GLY A 27 3.38 2.80 6.25
CA GLY A 27 2.32 1.80 6.32
C GLY A 27 1.92 1.33 4.92
N ILE A 28 1.89 0.02 4.69
CA ILE A 28 1.59 -0.59 3.38
C ILE A 28 0.44 -1.57 3.53
N ARG A 29 -0.68 -1.33 2.83
CA ARG A 29 -1.83 -2.22 2.77
C ARG A 29 -2.17 -2.56 1.33
N VAL A 30 -2.30 -3.84 1.03
CA VAL A 30 -2.66 -4.37 -0.28
C VAL A 30 -4.05 -5.00 -0.19
N ASP A 31 -4.97 -4.52 -1.02
CA ASP A 31 -6.31 -5.07 -1.21
C ASP A 31 -6.35 -5.81 -2.55
N LEU A 32 -6.31 -7.13 -2.47
CA LEU A 32 -6.33 -8.00 -3.65
C LEU A 32 -7.69 -7.95 -4.36
N GLY A 33 -8.78 -7.84 -3.60
CA GLY A 33 -10.13 -7.78 -4.15
C GLY A 33 -10.40 -6.51 -4.95
N ARG A 34 -9.75 -5.40 -4.60
CA ARG A 34 -9.85 -4.12 -5.32
C ARG A 34 -8.66 -3.84 -6.24
N GLN A 35 -7.65 -4.67 -6.22
CA GLN A 35 -6.38 -4.48 -6.93
C GLN A 35 -5.76 -3.10 -6.66
N ARG A 36 -5.64 -2.79 -5.36
CA ARG A 36 -5.11 -1.51 -4.89
C ARG A 36 -4.12 -1.70 -3.75
N ILE A 37 -3.16 -0.79 -3.69
CA ILE A 37 -2.28 -0.60 -2.56
C ILE A 37 -2.55 0.76 -1.94
N THR A 38 -2.65 0.80 -0.63
CA THR A 38 -2.77 2.03 0.17
C THR A 38 -1.48 2.23 0.96
N ILE A 39 -0.91 3.41 0.86
CA ILE A 39 0.34 3.79 1.51
C ILE A 39 0.06 4.97 2.43
N VAL A 40 0.49 4.86 3.69
CA VAL A 40 0.43 5.95 4.67
C VAL A 40 1.87 6.27 5.09
N LYS A 41 2.31 7.48 4.83
CA LYS A 41 3.64 7.97 5.15
C LYS A 41 3.53 9.09 6.19
N ASN A 42 4.17 8.93 7.34
CA ASN A 42 4.29 10.00 8.37
C ASN A 42 2.98 10.68 8.76
N ASN A 43 1.88 9.96 8.90
CA ASN A 43 0.55 10.51 9.16
C ASN A 43 0.03 11.48 8.07
N GLU A 44 0.63 11.47 6.89
CA GLU A 44 0.10 12.15 5.72
C GLU A 44 -1.18 11.46 5.22
N PRO A 45 -2.01 12.14 4.44
CA PRO A 45 -3.17 11.50 3.80
C PRO A 45 -2.77 10.25 3.02
N PRO A 46 -3.57 9.17 3.05
CA PRO A 46 -3.25 7.93 2.37
C PRO A 46 -3.17 8.12 0.85
N ILE A 47 -2.16 7.51 0.26
CA ILE A 47 -1.96 7.45 -1.18
C ILE A 47 -2.46 6.09 -1.67
N VAL A 48 -3.25 6.06 -2.76
CA VAL A 48 -3.82 4.82 -3.28
C VAL A 48 -3.45 4.64 -4.74
N TRP A 49 -2.80 3.50 -5.05
CA TRP A 49 -2.41 3.14 -6.41
C TRP A 49 -3.05 1.84 -6.87
N LYS A 50 -3.17 1.67 -8.18
CA LYS A 50 -3.54 0.39 -8.80
C LYS A 50 -2.35 -0.57 -8.74
N ILE A 51 -2.65 -1.85 -8.50
CA ILE A 51 -1.68 -2.93 -8.53
C ILE A 51 -2.07 -3.99 -9.55
N SER A 52 -1.17 -4.96 -9.76
CA SER A 52 -1.51 -6.25 -10.35
C SER A 52 -0.96 -7.35 -9.43
N SER A 53 -1.84 -8.12 -8.84
CA SER A 53 -1.50 -9.25 -7.97
C SER A 53 -1.38 -10.56 -8.76
N GLY A 54 -1.10 -11.66 -8.06
CA GLY A 54 -1.05 -13.00 -8.61
C GLY A 54 -2.34 -13.40 -9.32
N ARG A 55 -2.20 -14.02 -10.51
CA ARG A 55 -3.31 -14.64 -11.25
C ARG A 55 -3.72 -15.96 -10.61
N PRO A 56 -4.89 -16.55 -10.98
CA PRO A 56 -5.28 -17.88 -10.53
C PRO A 56 -4.19 -18.93 -10.73
N GLY A 57 -3.92 -19.71 -9.68
CA GLY A 57 -2.83 -20.69 -9.62
C GLY A 57 -1.46 -20.10 -9.20
N TYR A 58 -1.38 -18.79 -9.03
CA TYR A 58 -0.20 -18.04 -8.56
C TYR A 58 -0.62 -16.93 -7.59
N GLU A 59 -1.51 -17.25 -6.67
CA GLU A 59 -2.13 -16.29 -5.78
C GLU A 59 -1.10 -15.56 -4.92
N THR A 60 -1.25 -14.25 -4.79
CA THR A 60 -0.52 -13.48 -3.79
C THR A 60 -1.01 -13.88 -2.40
N PRO A 61 -0.14 -14.33 -1.48
CA PRO A 61 -0.55 -14.76 -0.15
C PRO A 61 -1.11 -13.59 0.66
N THR A 62 -2.19 -13.85 1.39
CA THR A 62 -2.77 -12.91 2.34
C THR A 62 -2.13 -13.05 3.72
N GLY A 63 -2.15 -11.98 4.50
CA GLY A 63 -1.60 -11.96 5.85
C GLY A 63 -0.80 -10.71 6.14
N ARG A 64 0.01 -10.79 7.20
CA ARG A 64 0.91 -9.73 7.64
C ARG A 64 2.34 -10.19 7.46
N PHE A 65 3.10 -9.45 6.68
CA PHE A 65 4.46 -9.78 6.28
C PHE A 65 5.44 -8.70 6.74
N ILE A 66 6.64 -9.14 7.13
CA ILE A 66 7.75 -8.24 7.41
C ILE A 66 8.58 -8.12 6.12
N MET A 67 8.99 -6.91 5.78
CA MET A 67 9.96 -6.68 4.72
C MET A 67 11.25 -7.44 5.01
N GLN A 68 11.71 -8.22 4.05
CA GLN A 68 12.91 -9.08 4.18
C GLN A 68 14.16 -8.41 3.63
N ARG A 69 14.06 -7.84 2.44
CA ARG A 69 15.12 -7.13 1.73
C ARG A 69 14.57 -6.20 0.67
N MET A 70 15.41 -5.30 0.21
CA MET A 70 15.13 -4.39 -0.89
C MET A 70 16.22 -4.54 -1.95
N ASP A 71 15.86 -4.34 -3.23
CA ASP A 71 16.78 -4.45 -4.35
C ASP A 71 16.26 -3.59 -5.52
N ALA A 72 16.97 -2.52 -5.86
CA ALA A 72 16.51 -1.55 -6.85
C ALA A 72 16.55 -2.09 -8.29
N ASP A 73 17.51 -2.95 -8.59
CA ASP A 73 17.82 -3.44 -9.94
C ASP A 73 17.66 -4.97 -10.07
N HIS A 74 16.68 -5.53 -9.37
CA HIS A 74 16.47 -6.96 -9.32
C HIS A 74 15.91 -7.54 -10.63
N PHE A 75 16.42 -8.74 -10.98
CA PHE A 75 15.89 -9.58 -12.05
C PHE A 75 15.47 -10.93 -11.47
N SER A 76 14.35 -11.46 -11.94
CA SER A 76 13.80 -12.73 -11.44
C SER A 76 14.63 -13.92 -11.90
N ASP A 77 15.09 -14.74 -10.95
CA ASP A 77 15.79 -15.99 -11.27
C ASP A 77 14.83 -17.08 -11.81
N GLU A 78 13.54 -16.97 -11.48
CA GLU A 78 12.53 -17.97 -11.83
C GLU A 78 11.82 -17.71 -13.16
N TYR A 79 11.83 -16.45 -13.66
CA TYR A 79 11.03 -16.02 -14.80
C TYR A 79 11.88 -15.28 -15.84
N ASP A 80 12.75 -16.01 -16.53
CA ASP A 80 13.55 -15.55 -17.69
C ASP A 80 14.23 -14.18 -17.46
N GLN A 81 14.81 -13.98 -16.28
CA GLN A 81 15.46 -12.73 -15.91
C GLN A 81 14.53 -11.50 -16.10
N ALA A 82 13.23 -11.68 -15.87
CA ALA A 82 12.27 -10.59 -15.97
C ALA A 82 12.62 -9.46 -14.98
N PRO A 83 12.67 -8.19 -15.42
CA PRO A 83 13.04 -7.07 -14.56
C PRO A 83 11.98 -6.83 -13.49
N MET A 84 12.45 -6.66 -12.26
CA MET A 84 11.65 -6.33 -11.08
C MET A 84 12.22 -5.06 -10.41
N PRO A 85 12.23 -3.91 -11.10
CA PRO A 85 12.86 -2.70 -10.57
C PRO A 85 12.18 -2.27 -9.26
N TYR A 86 12.98 -1.75 -8.33
CA TYR A 86 12.54 -1.26 -7.03
C TYR A 86 11.80 -2.32 -6.20
N ALA A 87 12.35 -3.53 -6.15
CA ALA A 87 11.74 -4.66 -5.46
C ALA A 87 11.87 -4.55 -3.94
N ILE A 88 10.73 -4.68 -3.25
CA ILE A 88 10.60 -4.78 -1.79
C ILE A 88 10.08 -6.18 -1.50
N PHE A 89 10.95 -7.08 -1.07
CA PHE A 89 10.63 -8.48 -0.82
C PHE A 89 9.92 -8.66 0.52
N PHE A 90 8.84 -9.44 0.53
CA PHE A 90 8.05 -9.72 1.74
C PHE A 90 7.86 -11.21 2.05
N SER A 91 8.00 -12.11 1.06
CA SER A 91 7.86 -13.56 1.29
C SER A 91 8.55 -14.34 0.16
N ARG A 92 9.39 -15.34 0.48
CA ARG A 92 9.93 -16.38 -0.42
C ARG A 92 10.12 -15.98 -1.89
N GLY A 93 10.80 -14.89 -2.17
CA GLY A 93 10.97 -14.39 -3.54
C GLY A 93 9.81 -13.51 -4.05
N LEU A 94 8.71 -13.38 -3.32
CA LEU A 94 7.61 -12.47 -3.65
C LEU A 94 7.93 -11.04 -3.20
N ALA A 95 7.68 -10.09 -4.08
CA ALA A 95 7.98 -8.68 -3.86
C ALA A 95 6.85 -7.75 -4.33
N ILE A 96 6.83 -6.54 -3.77
CA ILE A 96 6.19 -5.37 -4.40
C ILE A 96 7.26 -4.75 -5.29
N HIS A 97 7.00 -4.58 -6.59
CA HIS A 97 8.00 -4.08 -7.54
C HIS A 97 7.39 -3.34 -8.74
N GLY A 98 8.20 -2.60 -9.45
CA GLY A 98 7.82 -1.95 -10.69
C GLY A 98 7.69 -2.93 -11.86
N SER A 99 6.76 -2.65 -12.76
CA SER A 99 6.59 -3.43 -13.98
C SER A 99 6.08 -2.55 -15.13
N THR A 100 6.63 -2.78 -16.32
CA THR A 100 6.13 -2.19 -17.58
C THR A 100 5.09 -3.08 -18.26
N GLN A 101 4.88 -4.31 -17.74
CA GLN A 101 3.90 -5.23 -18.30
C GLN A 101 2.47 -4.74 -18.07
N PRO A 102 1.56 -4.95 -19.02
CA PRO A 102 0.15 -4.60 -18.84
C PRO A 102 -0.49 -5.46 -17.74
N GLY A 103 -1.57 -4.94 -17.13
CA GLY A 103 -2.34 -5.70 -16.15
C GLY A 103 -2.59 -4.98 -14.83
N LEU A 104 -2.15 -3.73 -14.66
CA LEU A 104 -2.54 -2.96 -13.47
C LEU A 104 -4.06 -2.83 -13.38
N GLY A 105 -4.59 -3.11 -12.20
CA GLY A 105 -6.02 -3.16 -11.91
C GLY A 105 -6.63 -4.57 -12.03
N ARG A 106 -5.84 -5.60 -12.38
CA ARG A 106 -6.29 -7.00 -12.44
C ARG A 106 -5.20 -7.98 -12.00
N PRO A 107 -5.56 -9.19 -11.53
CA PRO A 107 -4.60 -10.26 -11.24
C PRO A 107 -3.93 -10.73 -12.54
N ALA A 108 -2.60 -10.60 -12.65
CA ALA A 108 -1.86 -11.02 -13.86
C ALA A 108 -0.41 -11.41 -13.56
N SER A 109 0.06 -11.34 -12.31
CA SER A 109 1.42 -11.72 -11.92
C SER A 109 1.55 -13.21 -11.57
N HIS A 110 2.75 -13.63 -11.18
CA HIS A 110 3.05 -14.94 -10.61
C HIS A 110 3.18 -14.89 -9.07
N GLY A 111 2.37 -14.05 -8.41
CA GLY A 111 2.34 -13.91 -6.95
C GLY A 111 2.90 -12.59 -6.44
N CYS A 112 3.77 -11.92 -7.17
CA CYS A 112 4.25 -10.58 -6.81
C CYS A 112 3.14 -9.52 -6.92
N VAL A 113 3.31 -8.41 -6.23
CA VAL A 113 2.46 -7.22 -6.32
C VAL A 113 3.15 -6.22 -7.26
N ARG A 114 2.62 -6.06 -8.48
CA ARG A 114 3.18 -5.15 -9.47
C ARG A 114 2.61 -3.75 -9.31
N LEU A 115 3.46 -2.75 -9.43
CA LEU A 115 3.15 -1.31 -9.55
C LEU A 115 3.63 -0.79 -10.92
N SER A 116 3.27 0.44 -11.26
CA SER A 116 4.04 1.17 -12.27
C SER A 116 5.48 1.37 -11.76
N VAL A 117 6.43 1.52 -12.67
CA VAL A 117 7.84 1.70 -12.30
C VAL A 117 8.03 2.96 -11.44
N ASP A 118 7.33 4.06 -11.79
CA ASP A 118 7.41 5.31 -11.02
C ASP A 118 6.85 5.15 -9.60
N HIS A 119 5.68 4.51 -9.44
CA HIS A 119 5.11 4.27 -8.12
C HIS A 119 5.95 3.31 -7.28
N ALA A 120 6.58 2.32 -7.90
CA ALA A 120 7.49 1.41 -7.19
C ALA A 120 8.75 2.14 -6.72
N ARG A 121 9.30 3.05 -7.53
CA ARG A 121 10.42 3.89 -7.14
C ARG A 121 10.06 4.77 -5.94
N ASP A 122 8.95 5.49 -6.01
CA ASP A 122 8.52 6.36 -4.93
C ASP A 122 8.33 5.58 -3.61
N LEU A 123 7.67 4.40 -3.69
CA LEU A 123 7.50 3.54 -2.51
C LEU A 123 8.84 3.04 -1.97
N TYR A 124 9.75 2.62 -2.84
CA TYR A 124 11.08 2.15 -2.48
C TYR A 124 11.87 3.23 -1.74
N GLU A 125 11.95 4.44 -2.28
CA GLU A 125 12.63 5.58 -1.67
C GLU A 125 12.03 5.94 -0.30
N TRP A 126 10.71 5.93 -0.16
CA TRP A 126 10.07 6.17 1.14
C TRP A 126 10.38 5.09 2.17
N VAL A 127 10.37 3.83 1.75
CA VAL A 127 10.71 2.71 2.63
C VAL A 127 12.19 2.73 3.01
N GLU A 128 13.07 3.10 2.10
CA GLU A 128 14.50 3.27 2.37
C GLU A 128 14.75 4.40 3.38
N GLN A 129 14.03 5.52 3.23
CA GLN A 129 14.19 6.70 4.09
C GLN A 129 13.57 6.52 5.48
N TYR A 130 12.39 5.92 5.58
CA TYR A 130 11.56 5.90 6.80
C TYR A 130 11.38 4.51 7.41
N GLY A 131 11.79 3.46 6.73
CA GLY A 131 11.44 2.09 7.08
C GLY A 131 9.98 1.75 6.74
N ALA A 132 9.63 0.48 6.75
CA ALA A 132 8.28 0.00 6.52
C ALA A 132 7.67 -0.63 7.77
N SER A 133 6.38 -0.39 8.01
CA SER A 133 5.54 -1.22 8.85
C SER A 133 5.42 -2.62 8.24
N PRO A 134 4.95 -3.61 8.99
CA PRO A 134 4.56 -4.86 8.37
C PRO A 134 3.56 -4.61 7.24
N ILE A 135 3.80 -5.27 6.11
CA ILE A 135 2.95 -5.20 4.92
C ILE A 135 1.70 -6.03 5.17
N GLU A 136 0.52 -5.42 5.09
CA GLU A 136 -0.76 -6.10 5.25
C GLU A 136 -1.36 -6.41 3.88
N ILE A 137 -1.62 -7.69 3.59
CA ILE A 137 -2.23 -8.15 2.34
C ILE A 137 -3.54 -8.84 2.66
N SER A 138 -4.64 -8.38 2.07
CA SER A 138 -5.99 -8.89 2.33
C SER A 138 -6.84 -8.92 1.07
N GLY A 139 -8.01 -9.57 1.18
CA GLY A 139 -8.95 -9.72 0.07
C GLY A 139 -8.68 -10.96 -0.78
N ASP A 140 -9.56 -11.17 -1.77
CA ASP A 140 -9.50 -12.29 -2.71
C ASP A 140 -9.60 -11.74 -4.15
N ALA A 141 -8.60 -12.09 -4.95
CA ALA A 141 -8.52 -11.68 -6.35
C ALA A 141 -9.22 -12.66 -7.31
N THR A 142 -9.61 -13.84 -6.85
CA THR A 142 -10.16 -14.93 -7.67
C THR A 142 -11.43 -14.49 -8.37
N ASN A 143 -12.31 -13.81 -7.67
CA ASN A 143 -13.59 -13.34 -8.24
C ASN A 143 -13.40 -12.29 -9.34
N LEU A 144 -12.37 -11.45 -9.27
CA LEU A 144 -12.09 -10.44 -10.29
C LEU A 144 -11.58 -11.05 -11.58
N ALA A 145 -10.78 -12.10 -11.51
CA ALA A 145 -10.29 -12.82 -12.68
C ALA A 145 -11.46 -13.47 -13.44
N GLN A 146 -12.40 -14.11 -12.73
CA GLN A 146 -13.58 -14.72 -13.31
C GLN A 146 -14.53 -13.70 -13.95
N LEU A 147 -14.78 -12.55 -13.30
CA LEU A 147 -15.65 -11.51 -13.83
C LEU A 147 -15.08 -10.86 -15.11
N GLN A 148 -13.77 -10.88 -15.31
CA GLN A 148 -13.14 -10.34 -16.51
C GLN A 148 -13.15 -11.34 -17.69
N ASP A 149 -13.14 -12.63 -17.41
CA ASP A 149 -13.27 -13.68 -18.43
C ASP A 149 -14.73 -13.82 -18.90
N ASP A 150 -15.69 -13.50 -18.02
CA ASP A 150 -17.13 -13.51 -18.28
C ASP A 150 -17.66 -12.22 -18.95
N GLU A 151 -16.86 -11.17 -19.12
CA GLU A 151 -17.32 -10.01 -19.91
C GLU A 151 -17.58 -10.42 -21.36
N PRO A 152 -18.85 -10.42 -21.80
CA PRO A 152 -19.17 -10.85 -23.17
C PRO A 152 -18.41 -10.01 -24.17
N ARG A 153 -17.83 -10.63 -25.18
CA ARG A 153 -17.17 -10.02 -26.35
C ARG A 153 -18.02 -8.98 -27.13
N LEU A 154 -19.11 -8.49 -26.53
CA LEU A 154 -20.10 -7.58 -27.10
C LEU A 154 -19.62 -6.13 -27.27
N ARG A 155 -18.48 -5.74 -26.70
CA ARG A 155 -17.98 -4.35 -26.83
C ARG A 155 -17.08 -4.08 -28.05
N ARG A 156 -16.80 -5.08 -28.88
CA ARG A 156 -15.92 -4.83 -30.06
C ARG A 156 -16.65 -4.24 -31.28
N ASN A 157 -17.97 -4.06 -31.23
CA ASN A 157 -18.76 -3.58 -32.37
C ASN A 157 -19.53 -2.27 -32.15
N SER A 158 -19.40 -1.60 -31.01
CA SER A 158 -20.06 -0.32 -30.76
C SER A 158 -19.17 0.92 -30.99
N GLY A 159 -17.98 0.74 -31.55
CA GLY A 159 -16.99 1.81 -31.77
C GLY A 159 -17.32 2.79 -32.88
N LYS A 160 -18.53 2.80 -33.48
CA LYS A 160 -18.88 3.73 -34.56
C LYS A 160 -20.13 4.60 -34.34
N ARG A 161 -20.78 4.59 -33.18
CA ARG A 161 -22.03 5.38 -33.03
C ARG A 161 -22.26 6.05 -31.68
N ALA A 162 -21.26 6.62 -31.04
CA ALA A 162 -21.48 7.51 -29.90
C ALA A 162 -20.44 8.62 -29.80
N ARG A 163 -20.18 9.30 -30.89
CA ARG A 163 -19.66 10.66 -30.83
C ARG A 163 -20.87 11.60 -30.78
N ARG A 164 -21.34 11.92 -29.59
CA ARG A 164 -22.07 13.12 -29.19
C ARG A 164 -23.02 12.86 -28.02
N ARG A 165 -22.53 13.00 -26.80
CA ARG A 165 -23.23 13.70 -25.71
C ARG A 165 -22.19 13.97 -24.62
N GLU A 166 -21.69 15.16 -24.67
CA GLU A 166 -20.93 15.78 -23.60
C GLU A 166 -21.84 16.18 -22.45
N LEU A 167 -21.20 16.21 -21.28
CA LEU A 167 -21.45 17.05 -20.11
C LEU A 167 -22.49 16.57 -19.12
N GLY A 168 -21.99 16.28 -17.92
CA GLY A 168 -22.73 16.27 -16.67
C GLY A 168 -22.72 14.95 -15.93
N GLY A 169 -21.63 14.63 -15.25
CA GLY A 169 -21.58 13.56 -14.26
C GLY A 169 -20.53 13.89 -13.22
N GLU A 170 -20.96 14.45 -12.10
CA GLU A 170 -20.14 14.66 -10.93
C GLU A 170 -19.43 13.37 -10.54
N SER A 171 -18.12 13.46 -10.40
CA SER A 171 -17.34 12.40 -9.75
C SER A 171 -17.83 12.23 -8.31
N PRO A 172 -17.91 11.00 -7.77
CA PRO A 172 -18.25 10.77 -6.36
C PRO A 172 -17.28 11.56 -5.50
N SER A 173 -17.84 12.39 -4.60
CA SER A 173 -17.05 13.27 -3.75
C SER A 173 -16.02 12.48 -2.96
N PHE A 174 -14.82 12.99 -2.94
CA PHE A 174 -13.64 12.47 -2.23
C PHE A 174 -13.93 12.26 -0.73
N ASP A 175 -14.86 13.00 -0.17
CA ASP A 175 -15.27 12.99 1.23
C ASP A 175 -15.86 11.64 1.69
N ARG A 176 -16.59 10.92 0.85
CA ARG A 176 -17.18 9.61 1.21
C ARG A 176 -16.13 8.52 1.42
N TYR A 177 -14.95 8.67 0.81
CA TYR A 177 -13.83 7.72 0.96
C TYR A 177 -13.12 7.89 2.32
N TYR A 178 -13.05 9.13 2.85
CA TYR A 178 -12.44 9.40 4.15
C TYR A 178 -13.30 8.94 5.32
N ASP A 179 -14.63 9.03 5.20
CA ASP A 179 -15.55 8.57 6.23
C ASP A 179 -15.48 7.05 6.47
N ASP A 180 -15.35 6.26 5.41
CA ASP A 180 -15.16 4.80 5.52
C ASP A 180 -13.79 4.44 6.10
N PHE A 181 -12.75 5.19 5.79
CA PHE A 181 -11.39 4.95 6.28
C PHE A 181 -11.26 5.25 7.78
N ASP A 182 -11.82 6.35 8.26
CA ASP A 182 -11.87 6.73 9.68
C ASP A 182 -12.64 5.69 10.51
N ARG A 183 -13.70 5.11 9.95
CA ARG A 183 -14.50 4.07 10.59
C ARG A 183 -13.74 2.76 10.78
N ILE A 184 -12.87 2.42 9.83
CA ILE A 184 -12.05 1.19 9.87
C ILE A 184 -10.90 1.34 10.87
N ILE A 185 -10.30 2.54 10.99
CA ILE A 185 -9.17 2.79 11.90
C ILE A 185 -9.64 2.92 13.35
N ARG A 186 -10.79 3.55 13.62
CA ARG A 186 -11.30 3.79 15.00
C ARG A 186 -12.05 2.60 15.60
N GLY A 187 -12.37 1.58 14.81
CA GLY A 187 -13.19 0.43 15.23
C GLY A 187 -12.43 -0.80 15.73
N ARG A 188 -11.12 -0.75 15.91
CA ARG A 188 -10.31 -1.88 16.36
C ARG A 188 -9.19 -1.45 17.31
N TRP A 189 -9.57 -1.20 18.56
CA TRP A 189 -8.71 -1.36 19.74
C TRP A 189 -9.53 -1.97 20.84
#